data_8830e7170d5f61de3da3fcd145441207
#
_entry.id   8830e7170d5f61de3da3fcd145441207
#
_cell.length_a   1.000
_cell.length_b   1.000
_cell.length_c   1.000
_cell.angle_alpha   90.00
_cell.angle_beta   90.00
_cell.angle_gamma   90.00
#
_symmetry.space_group_name_H-M   'P 1'
#
loop_
_entity.id
_entity.type
_entity.pdbx_description
1 polymer ?
#
loop_
_entity_poly.entity_id
_entity_poly.type
_entity_poly.pdbx_seq_one_letter_code
_entity_poly.pdbx_strand_id
1 'polypeptide(L)'
;MLLIVLCAACNDPYDGDTFVVFDTQPAATYLSSRSEDFSEWIHIMKYADLYNAVNQATQRFTLFVPNNTAVQEFYTRRGVSSIEELGTEYARNLVSYHIIQDTINQATFIEKEGALAKRTVSDDVLMVSFGSAENGGGGMRSVYLNSEAHVLEFANPVSNGYVYVLGNTLT
;
A
#
# COMPACT_ATOMS: atom_id res chain seq x y z
N MET A 1 -5.28 -49.67 51.80
CA MET A 1 -5.10 -49.82 50.34
C MET A 1 -5.44 -48.48 49.71
N LEU A 2 -4.39 -47.67 49.44
CA LEU A 2 -4.50 -46.27 48.99
C LEU A 2 -4.35 -46.30 47.46
N LEU A 3 -5.40 -45.92 46.73
CA LEU A 3 -5.40 -45.87 45.28
C LEU A 3 -4.91 -44.46 44.88
N ILE A 4 -3.71 -44.41 44.32
CA ILE A 4 -3.15 -43.18 43.75
C ILE A 4 -3.61 -43.12 42.30
N VAL A 5 -4.50 -42.18 41.98
CA VAL A 5 -4.87 -41.86 40.59
C VAL A 5 -3.81 -40.89 40.06
N LEU A 6 -2.95 -41.35 39.16
CA LEU A 6 -2.09 -40.47 38.36
C LEU A 6 -2.97 -39.79 37.27
N CYS A 7 -3.21 -38.48 37.44
CA CYS A 7 -3.66 -37.68 36.31
C CYS A 7 -2.46 -37.46 35.40
N ALA A 8 -2.47 -38.10 34.23
CA ALA A 8 -1.60 -37.73 33.12
C ALA A 8 -2.04 -36.33 32.62
N ALA A 9 -1.15 -35.36 32.83
CA ALA A 9 -1.31 -34.07 32.21
C ALA A 9 -1.22 -34.27 30.66
N CYS A 10 -2.30 -34.03 29.94
CA CYS A 10 -2.25 -33.86 28.52
C CYS A 10 -1.40 -32.63 28.24
N ASN A 11 -0.18 -32.84 27.76
CA ASN A 11 0.57 -31.78 27.10
C ASN A 11 -0.19 -31.49 25.79
N ASP A 12 -0.82 -30.32 25.71
CA ASP A 12 -1.38 -29.81 24.49
C ASP A 12 -0.23 -29.42 23.54
N PRO A 13 -0.05 -30.07 22.37
CA PRO A 13 1.04 -29.75 21.46
C PRO A 13 0.90 -28.38 20.79
N TYR A 14 -0.16 -27.63 21.11
CA TYR A 14 -0.44 -26.28 20.58
C TYR A 14 -0.14 -25.14 21.58
N ASP A 15 0.45 -25.44 22.74
CA ASP A 15 0.80 -24.40 23.75
C ASP A 15 2.11 -23.69 23.34
N GLY A 16 2.10 -23.02 22.22
CA GLY A 16 3.25 -22.28 21.73
C GLY A 16 3.01 -21.54 20.40
N ASP A 17 1.91 -21.81 19.73
CA ASP A 17 1.51 -21.02 18.57
C ASP A 17 0.98 -19.68 19.05
N THR A 18 1.89 -18.71 19.20
CA THR A 18 1.52 -17.31 19.24
C THR A 18 0.89 -16.97 17.91
N PHE A 19 -0.43 -17.08 17.81
CA PHE A 19 -1.16 -16.44 16.74
C PHE A 19 -0.87 -14.94 16.87
N VAL A 20 0.08 -14.48 16.09
CA VAL A 20 0.22 -13.04 15.85
C VAL A 20 -1.04 -12.65 15.10
N VAL A 21 -2.06 -12.26 15.85
CA VAL A 21 -3.20 -11.55 15.28
C VAL A 21 -2.61 -10.23 14.78
N PHE A 22 -2.23 -10.22 13.52
CA PHE A 22 -2.05 -8.95 12.84
C PHE A 22 -3.42 -8.29 12.90
N ASP A 23 -3.57 -7.32 13.80
CA ASP A 23 -4.72 -6.41 13.82
C ASP A 23 -4.59 -5.50 12.58
N THR A 24 -4.77 -6.12 11.41
CA THR A 24 -4.63 -5.46 10.13
C THR A 24 -5.91 -4.69 9.88
N GLN A 25 -5.77 -3.39 9.94
CA GLN A 25 -6.85 -2.45 9.62
C GLN A 25 -7.06 -2.41 8.10
N PRO A 26 -8.28 -2.06 7.62
CA PRO A 26 -8.49 -1.73 6.22
C PRO A 26 -7.60 -0.57 5.76
N ALA A 27 -7.30 -0.50 4.48
CA ALA A 27 -6.32 0.40 3.92
C ALA A 27 -6.51 1.88 4.32
N ALA A 28 -7.73 2.43 4.21
CA ALA A 28 -7.95 3.83 4.56
C ALA A 28 -7.80 4.09 6.07
N THR A 29 -8.15 3.13 6.93
CA THR A 29 -7.91 3.21 8.38
C THR A 29 -6.43 3.15 8.70
N TYR A 30 -5.68 2.26 8.03
CA TYR A 30 -4.22 2.19 8.12
C TYR A 30 -3.56 3.53 7.77
N LEU A 31 -3.96 4.16 6.68
CA LEU A 31 -3.44 5.48 6.30
C LEU A 31 -3.76 6.54 7.37
N SER A 32 -4.95 6.52 7.93
CA SER A 32 -5.35 7.46 9.00
C SER A 32 -4.57 7.26 10.29
N SER A 33 -4.12 6.04 10.61
CA SER A 33 -3.25 5.77 11.75
C SER A 33 -1.83 6.33 11.56
N ARG A 34 -1.45 6.64 10.32
CA ARG A 34 -0.20 7.28 9.91
C ARG A 34 -0.46 8.65 9.27
N SER A 35 -1.36 9.43 9.82
CA SER A 35 -1.78 10.72 9.25
C SER A 35 -0.63 11.75 9.13
N GLU A 36 0.40 11.64 9.94
CA GLU A 36 1.63 12.45 9.82
C GLU A 36 2.35 12.23 8.47
N ASP A 37 2.24 11.03 7.89
CA ASP A 37 2.82 10.69 6.60
C ASP A 37 1.86 10.90 5.42
N PHE A 38 0.54 10.77 5.64
CA PHE A 38 -0.44 10.62 4.56
C PHE A 38 -1.63 11.59 4.61
N SER A 39 -1.60 12.63 5.48
CA SER A 39 -2.74 13.57 5.60
C SER A 39 -3.16 14.19 4.28
N GLU A 40 -2.20 14.55 3.41
CA GLU A 40 -2.48 15.16 2.11
C GLU A 40 -3.16 14.15 1.17
N TRP A 41 -2.66 12.92 1.11
CA TRP A 41 -3.27 11.88 0.27
C TRP A 41 -4.66 11.48 0.76
N ILE A 42 -4.84 11.37 2.08
CA ILE A 42 -6.16 11.14 2.70
C ILE A 42 -7.13 12.26 2.31
N HIS A 43 -6.68 13.50 2.31
CA HIS A 43 -7.48 14.64 1.86
C HIS A 43 -7.91 14.50 0.40
N ILE A 44 -6.98 14.19 -0.50
CA ILE A 44 -7.28 13.94 -1.92
C ILE A 44 -8.29 12.79 -2.08
N MET A 45 -8.10 11.67 -1.38
CA MET A 45 -9.02 10.52 -1.43
C MET A 45 -10.44 10.87 -0.96
N LYS A 46 -10.56 11.71 0.07
CA LYS A 46 -11.86 12.19 0.56
C LYS A 46 -12.51 13.13 -0.44
N TYR A 47 -11.75 14.06 -1.01
CA TYR A 47 -12.23 14.98 -2.04
C TYR A 47 -12.66 14.26 -3.32
N ALA A 48 -11.98 13.17 -3.67
CA ALA A 48 -12.34 12.28 -4.78
C ALA A 48 -13.53 11.35 -4.50
N ASP A 49 -14.05 11.31 -3.27
CA ASP A 49 -15.09 10.39 -2.79
C ASP A 49 -14.70 8.90 -2.94
N LEU A 50 -13.42 8.57 -2.76
CA LEU A 50 -12.86 7.21 -2.86
C LEU A 50 -12.33 6.66 -1.54
N TYR A 51 -12.23 7.49 -0.49
CA TYR A 51 -11.72 7.07 0.82
C TYR A 51 -12.49 5.88 1.41
N ASN A 52 -13.83 5.95 1.41
CA ASN A 52 -14.67 4.89 1.94
C ASN A 52 -14.70 3.66 1.02
N ALA A 53 -14.54 3.84 -0.29
CA ALA A 53 -14.54 2.74 -1.25
C ALA A 53 -13.36 1.79 -1.00
N VAL A 54 -12.17 2.31 -0.73
CA VAL A 54 -10.97 1.49 -0.44
C VAL A 54 -10.91 0.97 1.00
N ASN A 55 -11.86 1.35 1.85
CA ASN A 55 -11.94 0.89 3.24
C ASN A 55 -12.86 -0.32 3.43
N GLN A 56 -13.41 -0.87 2.36
CA GLN A 56 -14.32 -2.01 2.41
C GLN A 56 -13.56 -3.32 2.62
N ALA A 57 -13.88 -4.05 3.69
CA ALA A 57 -13.23 -5.31 4.05
C ALA A 57 -13.50 -6.46 3.05
N THR A 58 -14.58 -6.36 2.27
CA THR A 58 -15.00 -7.39 1.31
C THR A 58 -14.32 -7.30 -0.05
N GLN A 59 -13.65 -6.19 -0.34
CA GLN A 59 -12.92 -5.98 -1.59
C GLN A 59 -11.42 -6.09 -1.34
N ARG A 60 -10.67 -6.40 -2.39
CA ARG A 60 -9.21 -6.51 -2.34
C ARG A 60 -8.58 -5.41 -3.18
N PHE A 61 -7.55 -4.77 -2.60
CA PHE A 61 -6.88 -3.65 -3.24
C PHE A 61 -5.36 -3.73 -3.07
N THR A 62 -4.66 -3.18 -4.05
CA THR A 62 -3.29 -2.69 -3.91
C THR A 62 -3.32 -1.19 -4.11
N LEU A 63 -2.91 -0.45 -3.09
CA LEU A 63 -2.84 1.00 -3.13
C LEU A 63 -1.37 1.44 -3.25
N PHE A 64 -1.12 2.34 -4.17
CA PHE A 64 0.16 3.03 -4.33
C PHE A 64 -0.01 4.45 -3.77
N VAL A 65 0.49 4.70 -2.58
CA VAL A 65 0.17 5.89 -1.80
C VAL A 65 1.36 6.83 -1.73
N PRO A 66 1.30 8.02 -2.36
CA PRO A 66 2.32 9.04 -2.20
C PRO A 66 2.28 9.59 -0.76
N ASN A 67 3.45 9.82 -0.18
CA ASN A 67 3.56 10.49 1.12
C ASN A 67 3.28 12.00 0.99
N ASN A 68 3.19 12.71 2.11
CA ASN A 68 2.91 14.15 2.13
C ASN A 68 3.91 14.96 1.30
N THR A 69 5.20 14.61 1.35
CA THR A 69 6.24 15.28 0.55
C THR A 69 5.97 15.13 -0.94
N ALA A 70 5.66 13.91 -1.39
CA ALA A 70 5.34 13.61 -2.78
C ALA A 70 4.10 14.38 -3.28
N VAL A 71 3.09 14.55 -2.42
CA VAL A 71 1.89 15.34 -2.76
C VAL A 71 2.23 16.84 -2.85
N GLN A 72 3.03 17.37 -1.93
CA GLN A 72 3.45 18.78 -1.99
C GLN A 72 4.30 19.09 -3.23
N GLU A 73 5.19 18.15 -3.61
CA GLU A 73 5.95 18.27 -4.87
C GLU A 73 5.05 18.20 -6.09
N PHE A 74 4.02 17.36 -6.06
CA PHE A 74 3.00 17.30 -7.11
C PHE A 74 2.27 18.64 -7.26
N TYR A 75 1.80 19.25 -6.18
CA TYR A 75 1.18 20.58 -6.22
C TYR A 75 2.11 21.63 -6.79
N THR A 76 3.36 21.63 -6.35
CA THR A 76 4.40 22.53 -6.86
C THR A 76 4.59 22.38 -8.38
N ARG A 77 4.71 21.14 -8.87
CA ARG A 77 4.87 20.88 -10.31
C ARG A 77 3.66 21.30 -11.13
N ARG A 78 2.45 21.21 -10.55
CA ARG A 78 1.19 21.64 -11.21
C ARG A 78 0.93 23.14 -11.11
N GLY A 79 1.66 23.85 -10.26
CA GLY A 79 1.46 25.28 -10.03
C GLY A 79 0.17 25.58 -9.27
N VAL A 80 -0.28 24.64 -8.43
CA VAL A 80 -1.48 24.76 -7.58
C VAL A 80 -1.11 24.64 -6.11
N SER A 81 -1.99 25.08 -5.22
CA SER A 81 -1.80 25.02 -3.78
C SER A 81 -2.55 23.86 -3.14
N SER A 82 -3.56 23.31 -3.83
CA SER A 82 -4.37 22.22 -3.31
C SER A 82 -5.08 21.45 -4.43
N ILE A 83 -5.67 20.31 -4.09
CA ILE A 83 -6.40 19.45 -5.03
C ILE A 83 -7.70 20.10 -5.53
N GLU A 84 -8.30 20.98 -4.74
CA GLU A 84 -9.54 21.68 -5.07
C GLU A 84 -9.38 22.53 -6.33
N GLU A 85 -8.21 23.12 -6.55
CA GLU A 85 -7.93 23.92 -7.74
C GLU A 85 -7.95 23.09 -9.03
N LEU A 86 -7.71 21.77 -8.92
CA LEU A 86 -7.76 20.84 -10.05
C LEU A 86 -9.14 20.22 -10.27
N GLY A 87 -10.00 20.26 -9.24
CA GLY A 87 -11.38 19.78 -9.29
C GLY A 87 -11.56 18.30 -9.00
N THR A 88 -12.80 17.94 -8.68
CA THR A 88 -13.17 16.58 -8.18
C THR A 88 -12.92 15.48 -9.23
N GLU A 89 -13.17 15.77 -10.50
CA GLU A 89 -12.95 14.80 -11.58
C GLU A 89 -11.46 14.46 -11.72
N TYR A 90 -10.60 15.48 -11.67
CA TYR A 90 -9.16 15.26 -11.68
C TYR A 90 -8.70 14.45 -10.46
N ALA A 91 -9.17 14.81 -9.26
CA ALA A 91 -8.85 14.09 -8.04
C ALA A 91 -9.28 12.62 -8.10
N ARG A 92 -10.48 12.34 -8.65
CA ARG A 92 -10.99 10.99 -8.83
C ARG A 92 -10.13 10.17 -9.78
N ASN A 93 -9.75 10.73 -10.92
CA ASN A 93 -8.87 10.08 -11.88
C ASN A 93 -7.48 9.83 -11.29
N LEU A 94 -6.92 10.82 -10.59
CA LEU A 94 -5.64 10.71 -9.90
C LEU A 94 -5.65 9.55 -8.89
N VAL A 95 -6.63 9.51 -8.00
CA VAL A 95 -6.74 8.43 -6.99
C VAL A 95 -6.97 7.08 -7.67
N SER A 96 -7.83 7.01 -8.68
CA SER A 96 -8.10 5.77 -9.44
C SER A 96 -6.86 5.23 -10.13
N TYR A 97 -5.96 6.08 -10.57
CA TYR A 97 -4.67 5.70 -11.16
C TYR A 97 -3.70 5.06 -10.14
N HIS A 98 -3.90 5.32 -8.86
CA HIS A 98 -3.09 4.77 -7.77
C HIS A 98 -3.68 3.49 -7.14
N ILE A 99 -4.77 2.95 -7.67
CA ILE A 99 -5.47 1.79 -7.11
C ILE A 99 -5.55 0.66 -8.13
N ILE A 100 -5.14 -0.54 -7.72
CA ILE A 100 -5.44 -1.78 -8.43
C ILE A 100 -6.43 -2.58 -7.59
N GLN A 101 -7.53 -3.03 -8.20
CA GLN A 101 -8.56 -3.84 -7.53
C GLN A 101 -8.16 -5.33 -7.55
N ASP A 102 -7.03 -5.62 -6.93
CA ASP A 102 -6.47 -6.95 -6.69
C ASP A 102 -5.36 -6.85 -5.65
N THR A 103 -4.86 -8.00 -5.17
CA THR A 103 -3.72 -8.04 -4.24
C THR A 103 -2.43 -8.36 -4.98
N ILE A 104 -1.45 -7.45 -4.88
CA ILE A 104 -0.11 -7.66 -5.42
C ILE A 104 0.85 -7.64 -4.23
N ASN A 105 1.39 -8.80 -3.89
CA ASN A 105 2.41 -8.91 -2.84
C ASN A 105 3.78 -8.50 -3.36
N GLN A 106 4.73 -8.31 -2.45
CA GLN A 106 6.08 -7.86 -2.80
C GLN A 106 6.78 -8.81 -3.78
N ALA A 107 6.68 -10.13 -3.60
CA ALA A 107 7.35 -11.09 -4.46
C ALA A 107 6.88 -10.97 -5.92
N THR A 108 5.56 -10.89 -6.12
CA THR A 108 4.98 -10.66 -7.45
C THR A 108 5.37 -9.30 -8.03
N PHE A 109 5.39 -8.27 -7.18
CA PHE A 109 5.69 -6.90 -7.60
C PHE A 109 7.11 -6.73 -8.11
N ILE A 110 8.10 -7.36 -7.45
CA ILE A 110 9.53 -7.26 -7.79
C ILE A 110 10.05 -8.45 -8.60
N GLU A 111 9.18 -9.34 -9.07
CA GLU A 111 9.57 -10.54 -9.82
C GLU A 111 10.36 -10.19 -11.09
N LYS A 112 9.91 -9.18 -11.79
CA LYS A 112 10.53 -8.72 -13.04
C LYS A 112 10.18 -7.27 -13.36
N GLU A 113 11.03 -6.64 -14.16
CA GLU A 113 10.68 -5.38 -14.82
C GLU A 113 9.57 -5.58 -15.85
N GLY A 114 8.74 -4.57 -16.02
CA GLY A 114 7.69 -4.55 -17.03
C GLY A 114 6.31 -4.21 -16.47
N ALA A 115 5.31 -4.46 -17.29
CA ALA A 115 3.91 -4.17 -16.96
C ALA A 115 3.41 -5.06 -15.82
N LEU A 116 2.71 -4.46 -14.86
CA LEU A 116 1.91 -5.21 -13.91
C LEU A 116 0.77 -5.92 -14.64
N ALA A 117 0.45 -7.14 -14.21
CA ALA A 117 -0.56 -7.97 -14.84
C ALA A 117 -1.98 -7.41 -14.73
N LYS A 118 -2.21 -6.54 -13.75
CA LYS A 118 -3.50 -5.91 -13.49
C LYS A 118 -3.45 -4.43 -13.78
N ARG A 119 -4.54 -3.91 -14.32
CA ARG A 119 -4.71 -2.49 -14.57
C ARG A 119 -5.19 -1.76 -13.32
N THR A 120 -4.96 -0.47 -13.28
CA THR A 120 -5.51 0.43 -12.27
C THR A 120 -7.02 0.57 -12.42
N VAL A 121 -7.67 1.18 -11.44
CA VAL A 121 -9.11 1.49 -11.51
C VAL A 121 -9.44 2.47 -12.65
N SER A 122 -8.47 3.30 -13.05
CA SER A 122 -8.59 4.16 -14.26
C SER A 122 -8.28 3.44 -15.59
N ASP A 123 -8.10 2.11 -15.57
CA ASP A 123 -7.78 1.26 -16.72
C ASP A 123 -6.36 1.47 -17.31
N ASP A 124 -5.45 2.03 -16.54
CA ASP A 124 -4.07 2.25 -16.94
C ASP A 124 -3.16 1.08 -16.57
N VAL A 125 -2.05 0.95 -17.28
CA VAL A 125 -1.00 -0.03 -16.99
C VAL A 125 0.13 0.63 -16.21
N LEU A 126 0.53 0.04 -15.09
CA LEU A 126 1.71 0.45 -14.35
C LEU A 126 2.92 -0.39 -14.76
N MET A 127 4.04 0.27 -14.98
CA MET A 127 5.31 -0.35 -15.35
C MET A 127 6.26 -0.34 -14.17
N VAL A 128 6.78 -1.52 -13.79
CA VAL A 128 7.83 -1.65 -12.79
C VAL A 128 9.19 -1.56 -13.46
N SER A 129 10.08 -0.75 -12.92
CA SER A 129 11.46 -0.64 -13.34
C SER A 129 12.41 -0.62 -12.14
N PHE A 130 13.65 -1.08 -12.35
CA PHE A 130 14.68 -1.11 -11.33
C PHE A 130 15.75 -0.07 -11.63
N GLY A 131 16.09 0.72 -10.62
CA GLY A 131 17.23 1.63 -10.70
C GLY A 131 18.56 0.89 -10.78
N SER A 132 19.58 1.58 -11.27
CA SER A 132 20.96 1.08 -11.25
C SER A 132 21.38 0.76 -9.81
N ALA A 133 22.04 -0.37 -9.60
CA ALA A 133 22.66 -0.66 -8.31
C ALA A 133 23.75 0.39 -8.06
N GLU A 134 23.57 1.26 -7.08
CA GLU A 134 24.62 2.19 -6.69
C GLU A 134 25.79 1.40 -6.10
N ASN A 135 26.96 1.55 -6.73
CA ASN A 135 28.27 1.16 -6.21
C ASN A 135 28.46 -0.31 -5.77
N GLY A 136 28.21 -1.30 -6.63
CA GLY A 136 28.83 -2.65 -6.50
C GLY A 136 28.60 -3.43 -5.20
N GLY A 137 27.79 -2.93 -4.29
CA GLY A 137 27.39 -3.59 -3.05
C GLY A 137 26.01 -4.22 -3.22
N GLY A 138 25.81 -5.45 -2.72
CA GLY A 138 24.56 -6.22 -2.81
C GLY A 138 23.33 -5.59 -2.12
N GLY A 139 23.14 -4.29 -2.27
CA GLY A 139 21.94 -3.56 -1.80
C GLY A 139 20.74 -3.81 -2.68
N MET A 140 19.55 -3.70 -2.09
CA MET A 140 18.29 -3.76 -2.83
C MET A 140 18.26 -2.64 -3.87
N ARG A 141 17.95 -2.99 -5.13
CA ARG A 141 17.78 -1.99 -6.19
C ARG A 141 16.61 -1.10 -5.87
N SER A 142 16.73 0.19 -6.15
CA SER A 142 15.59 1.09 -6.12
C SER A 142 14.54 0.62 -7.12
N VAL A 143 13.27 0.63 -6.73
CA VAL A 143 12.15 0.22 -7.57
C VAL A 143 11.29 1.43 -7.87
N TYR A 144 10.89 1.56 -9.12
CA TYR A 144 10.09 2.66 -9.62
C TYR A 144 8.84 2.15 -10.33
N LEU A 145 7.76 2.90 -10.21
CA LEU A 145 6.59 2.79 -11.07
C LEU A 145 6.66 3.85 -12.17
N ASN A 146 6.40 3.42 -13.40
CA ASN A 146 6.45 4.24 -14.61
C ASN A 146 7.79 5.01 -14.78
N SER A 147 8.89 4.44 -14.25
CA SER A 147 10.23 5.04 -14.24
C SER A 147 10.33 6.39 -13.50
N GLU A 148 9.29 6.78 -12.79
CA GLU A 148 9.17 8.08 -12.13
C GLU A 148 8.93 7.95 -10.62
N ALA A 149 7.92 7.20 -10.21
CA ALA A 149 7.53 7.13 -8.81
C ALA A 149 8.36 6.08 -8.06
N HIS A 150 9.26 6.54 -7.20
CA HIS A 150 10.09 5.70 -6.33
C HIS A 150 9.25 4.99 -5.27
N VAL A 151 9.39 3.69 -5.17
CA VAL A 151 8.72 2.89 -4.13
C VAL A 151 9.58 2.90 -2.87
N LEU A 152 9.07 3.55 -1.82
CA LEU A 152 9.75 3.72 -0.53
C LEU A 152 9.48 2.56 0.43
N GLU A 153 8.23 2.10 0.48
CA GLU A 153 7.81 0.97 1.32
C GLU A 153 7.02 -0.03 0.48
N PHE A 154 7.29 -1.33 0.71
CA PHE A 154 6.74 -2.42 -0.07
C PHE A 154 5.67 -3.18 0.70
N ALA A 155 4.53 -3.38 0.07
CA ALA A 155 3.51 -4.34 0.46
C ALA A 155 3.18 -4.33 1.97
N ASN A 156 3.01 -3.12 2.56
CA ASN A 156 2.50 -3.02 3.92
C ASN A 156 1.15 -3.72 3.99
N PRO A 157 1.00 -4.80 4.80
CA PRO A 157 -0.21 -5.58 4.84
C PRO A 157 -1.35 -4.83 5.52
N VAL A 158 -2.52 -4.85 4.91
CA VAL A 158 -3.78 -4.35 5.47
C VAL A 158 -4.85 -5.43 5.34
N SER A 159 -5.94 -5.34 6.11
CA SER A 159 -6.95 -6.41 6.13
C SER A 159 -7.60 -6.67 4.76
N ASN A 160 -7.57 -5.69 3.88
CA ASN A 160 -8.14 -5.78 2.53
C ASN A 160 -7.10 -5.66 1.40
N GLY A 161 -5.82 -5.90 1.66
CA GLY A 161 -4.80 -5.98 0.62
C GLY A 161 -3.42 -5.47 1.03
N TYR A 162 -2.81 -4.63 0.19
CA TYR A 162 -1.48 -4.08 0.41
C TYR A 162 -1.40 -2.58 0.12
N VAL A 163 -0.56 -1.89 0.87
CA VAL A 163 -0.20 -0.48 0.65
C VAL A 163 1.27 -0.39 0.31
N TYR A 164 1.59 0.22 -0.82
CA TYR A 164 2.93 0.62 -1.24
C TYR A 164 3.08 2.12 -1.05
N VAL A 165 4.17 2.56 -0.44
CA VAL A 165 4.43 4.00 -0.23
C VAL A 165 5.31 4.52 -1.34
N LEU A 166 4.91 5.61 -1.95
CA LEU A 166 5.62 6.27 -3.04
C LEU A 166 6.26 7.59 -2.59
N GLY A 167 7.46 7.85 -3.11
CA GLY A 167 8.15 9.13 -2.98
C GLY A 167 7.73 10.17 -4.02
N ASN A 168 6.92 9.79 -5.02
CA ASN A 168 6.37 10.68 -6.04
C ASN A 168 4.93 10.27 -6.36
N THR A 169 4.12 11.23 -6.77
CA THR A 169 2.76 10.97 -7.26
C THR A 169 2.82 10.48 -8.70
N LEU A 170 2.10 9.40 -9.03
CA LEU A 170 1.89 8.95 -10.41
C LEU A 170 1.03 9.98 -11.17
N THR A 171 1.50 10.45 -12.33
CA THR A 171 0.80 11.49 -13.11
C THR A 171 0.87 11.24 -14.62
#